data_852cfd4bcea1469d61f2b1ed8ec7c8f5
#
_entry.id   852cfd4bcea1469d61f2b1ed8ec7c8f5
#
_cell.length_a   1.000
_cell.length_b   1.000
_cell.length_c   1.000
_cell.angle_alpha   90.00
_cell.angle_beta   90.00
_cell.angle_gamma   90.00
#
_symmetry.space_group_name_H-M   'P 1'
#
loop_
_entity.id
_entity.type
_entity.pdbx_description
1 polymer ?
#
loop_
_entity_poly.entity_id
_entity_poly.type
_entity_poly.pdbx_seq_one_letter_code
_entity_poly.pdbx_strand_id
1 'polypeptide(L)'
;QTLWFGPWLIEVMDYPPTTAAQIVFGFNVVLLLAYLFNAWVLPKLARVGIDTMRYMTWMVGVSMIMQACSYFWQTSFVWIWWYLFAITCASFVLAQSIIVLYFPKHYSGRVSTTYNLTLFIGAFIVQWGIGHMLDFGIAQGWNKASAYDLALAVFLVIQILGFIWFLIAPRYFPMTVFHDDEKPDELNLNTAN
;
A
#
# COMPACT_ATOMS: atom_id res chain seq x y z
N GLN A 1 -4.54 -3.72 7.54
CA GLN A 1 -3.55 -4.39 8.40
C GLN A 1 -3.68 -3.95 9.86
N THR A 2 -3.88 -2.68 10.14
CA THR A 2 -4.01 -2.17 11.52
C THR A 2 -5.17 -2.79 12.30
N LEU A 3 -6.28 -3.14 11.65
CA LEU A 3 -7.44 -3.73 12.31
C LEU A 3 -7.20 -5.18 12.76
N TRP A 4 -6.53 -5.99 11.93
CA TRP A 4 -6.36 -7.42 12.18
C TRP A 4 -5.01 -7.81 12.77
N PHE A 5 -4.02 -6.90 12.76
CA PHE A 5 -2.68 -7.17 13.27
C PHE A 5 -2.67 -7.39 14.78
N GLY A 6 -3.37 -6.54 15.55
CA GLY A 6 -3.48 -6.70 17.01
C GLY A 6 -4.17 -8.02 17.43
N PRO A 7 -5.39 -8.30 16.94
CA PRO A 7 -6.05 -9.58 17.18
C PRO A 7 -5.21 -10.79 16.76
N TRP A 8 -4.53 -10.76 15.61
CA TRP A 8 -3.66 -11.83 15.16
C TRP A 8 -2.49 -12.09 16.13
N LEU A 9 -1.85 -11.03 16.65
CA LEU A 9 -0.80 -11.17 17.67
C LEU A 9 -1.30 -11.87 18.94
N ILE A 10 -2.53 -11.59 19.37
CA ILE A 10 -3.11 -12.15 20.58
C ILE A 10 -3.63 -13.58 20.32
N GLU A 11 -4.36 -13.79 19.25
CA GLU A 11 -5.13 -15.02 19.00
C GLU A 11 -4.33 -16.13 18.33
N VAL A 12 -3.28 -15.77 17.56
CA VAL A 12 -2.46 -16.73 16.80
C VAL A 12 -1.06 -16.86 17.41
N MET A 13 -0.47 -15.74 17.83
CA MET A 13 0.90 -15.71 18.34
C MET A 13 0.96 -15.80 19.87
N ASP A 14 -0.17 -15.87 20.56
CA ASP A 14 -0.31 -15.97 22.01
C ASP A 14 0.41 -14.86 22.81
N TYR A 15 0.56 -13.65 22.20
CA TYR A 15 1.12 -12.53 22.93
C TYR A 15 0.12 -11.99 23.96
N PRO A 16 0.58 -11.60 25.17
CA PRO A 16 -0.24 -10.85 26.11
C PRO A 16 -0.79 -9.57 25.46
N PRO A 17 -2.04 -9.16 25.74
CA PRO A 17 -2.66 -7.98 25.12
C PRO A 17 -1.82 -6.70 25.26
N THR A 18 -1.13 -6.54 26.39
CA THR A 18 -0.22 -5.40 26.63
C THR A 18 0.98 -5.41 25.68
N THR A 19 1.59 -6.58 25.47
CA THR A 19 2.71 -6.76 24.54
C THR A 19 2.27 -6.57 23.09
N ALA A 20 1.12 -7.12 22.71
CA ALA A 20 0.55 -6.92 21.37
C ALA A 20 0.29 -5.43 21.11
N ALA A 21 -0.27 -4.69 22.08
CA ALA A 21 -0.47 -3.24 21.96
C ALA A 21 0.86 -2.47 21.80
N GLN A 22 1.92 -2.86 22.51
CA GLN A 22 3.25 -2.27 22.38
C GLN A 22 3.86 -2.54 20.98
N ILE A 23 3.69 -3.75 20.44
CA ILE A 23 4.15 -4.10 19.10
C ILE A 23 3.40 -3.27 18.04
N VAL A 24 2.07 -3.15 18.17
CA VAL A 24 1.26 -2.33 17.26
C VAL A 24 1.64 -0.84 17.36
N PHE A 25 1.87 -0.34 18.56
CA PHE A 25 2.37 1.02 18.76
C PHE A 25 3.73 1.23 18.10
N GLY A 26 4.68 0.31 18.34
CA GLY A 26 6.00 0.33 17.71
C GLY A 26 5.94 0.29 16.19
N PHE A 27 5.03 -0.51 15.61
CA PHE A 27 4.76 -0.53 14.18
C PHE A 27 4.40 0.86 13.64
N ASN A 28 3.50 1.59 14.31
CA ASN A 28 3.09 2.93 13.90
C ASN A 28 4.22 3.95 14.05
N VAL A 29 5.05 3.84 15.10
CA VAL A 29 6.26 4.68 15.26
C VAL A 29 7.24 4.44 14.13
N VAL A 30 7.53 3.18 13.81
CA VAL A 30 8.42 2.81 12.69
C VAL A 30 7.86 3.32 11.36
N LEU A 31 6.56 3.22 11.14
CA LEU A 31 5.90 3.74 9.95
C LEU A 31 6.05 5.26 9.83
N LEU A 32 5.87 6.00 10.94
CA LEU A 32 6.10 7.44 10.98
C LEU A 32 7.53 7.81 10.63
N LEU A 33 8.50 7.13 11.25
CA LEU A 33 9.92 7.34 10.95
C LEU A 33 10.26 7.02 9.49
N ALA A 34 9.63 5.99 8.92
CA ALA A 34 9.79 5.65 7.52
C ALA A 34 9.22 6.71 6.57
N TYR A 35 8.10 7.37 6.92
CA TYR A 35 7.61 8.54 6.16
C TYR A 35 8.59 9.70 6.19
N LEU A 36 9.16 10.02 7.35
CA LEU A 36 10.18 11.06 7.48
C LEU A 36 11.45 10.72 6.70
N PHE A 37 11.86 9.43 6.74
CA PHE A 37 12.98 8.94 5.96
C PHE A 37 12.73 9.07 4.45
N ASN A 38 11.55 8.72 3.97
CA ASN A 38 11.18 8.89 2.56
C ASN A 38 11.25 10.36 2.14
N ALA A 39 10.75 11.29 2.96
CA ALA A 39 10.83 12.73 2.68
C ALA A 39 12.28 13.22 2.58
N TRP A 40 13.19 12.66 3.37
CA TRP A 40 14.60 13.04 3.38
C TRP A 40 15.41 12.38 2.24
N VAL A 41 15.09 11.12 1.89
CA VAL A 41 15.89 10.35 0.93
C VAL A 41 15.50 10.63 -0.52
N LEU A 42 14.21 10.90 -0.82
CA LEU A 42 13.73 11.09 -2.19
C LEU A 42 14.46 12.19 -2.96
N PRO A 43 14.71 13.40 -2.40
CA PRO A 43 15.47 14.44 -3.12
C PRO A 43 16.91 13.99 -3.44
N LYS A 44 17.49 13.12 -2.63
CA LYS A 44 18.85 12.59 -2.86
C LYS A 44 18.85 11.54 -3.96
N LEU A 45 17.86 10.65 -3.97
CA LEU A 45 17.69 9.65 -5.03
C LEU A 45 17.45 10.30 -6.39
N ALA A 46 16.66 11.36 -6.43
CA ALA A 46 16.44 12.14 -7.67
C ALA A 46 17.74 12.72 -8.23
N ARG A 47 18.67 13.17 -7.38
CA ARG A 47 19.99 13.68 -7.79
C ARG A 47 20.89 12.59 -8.39
N VAL A 48 20.67 11.32 -8.04
CA VAL A 48 21.44 10.16 -8.58
C VAL A 48 20.71 9.52 -9.76
N GLY A 49 19.62 10.14 -10.23
CA GLY A 49 18.86 9.66 -11.40
C GLY A 49 17.87 8.52 -11.10
N ILE A 50 17.56 8.28 -9.81
CA ILE A 50 16.53 7.30 -9.44
C ILE A 50 15.19 8.02 -9.34
N ASP A 51 14.30 7.67 -10.26
CA ASP A 51 12.94 8.22 -10.29
C ASP A 51 12.08 7.69 -9.13
N THR A 52 11.18 8.55 -8.63
CA THR A 52 10.27 8.25 -7.50
C THR A 52 9.40 7.01 -7.77
N MET A 53 8.93 6.84 -9.02
CA MET A 53 8.14 5.67 -9.43
C MET A 53 8.95 4.38 -9.30
N ARG A 54 10.21 4.39 -9.74
CA ARG A 54 11.12 3.25 -9.64
C ARG A 54 11.40 2.91 -8.19
N TYR A 55 11.71 3.91 -7.35
CA TYR A 55 11.91 3.70 -5.91
C TYR A 55 10.68 3.08 -5.25
N MET A 56 9.49 3.65 -5.48
CA MET A 56 8.23 3.13 -4.95
C MET A 56 8.00 1.67 -5.38
N THR A 57 8.19 1.36 -6.67
CA THR A 57 8.01 0.01 -7.20
C THR A 57 8.91 -1.01 -6.50
N TRP A 58 10.17 -0.66 -6.28
CA TRP A 58 11.10 -1.55 -5.55
C TRP A 58 10.68 -1.75 -4.10
N MET A 59 10.32 -0.68 -3.41
CA MET A 59 9.87 -0.76 -2.00
C MET A 59 8.58 -1.58 -1.86
N VAL A 60 7.64 -1.44 -2.80
CA VAL A 60 6.43 -2.26 -2.84
C VAL A 60 6.76 -3.75 -3.02
N GLY A 61 7.66 -4.08 -3.94
CA GLY A 61 8.12 -5.47 -4.12
C GLY A 61 8.77 -6.03 -2.85
N VAL A 62 9.66 -5.26 -2.22
CA VAL A 62 10.29 -5.66 -0.95
C VAL A 62 9.27 -5.82 0.17
N SER A 63 8.25 -4.93 0.26
CA SER A 63 7.20 -5.04 1.28
C SER A 63 6.42 -6.35 1.18
N MET A 64 6.16 -6.85 -0.03
CA MET A 64 5.52 -8.15 -0.25
C MET A 64 6.40 -9.31 0.22
N ILE A 65 7.72 -9.22 0.00
CA ILE A 65 8.67 -10.21 0.50
C ILE A 65 8.66 -10.22 2.04
N MET A 66 8.70 -9.05 2.69
CA MET A 66 8.64 -8.95 4.15
C MET A 66 7.33 -9.53 4.71
N GLN A 67 6.21 -9.27 4.03
CA GLN A 67 4.93 -9.85 4.39
C GLN A 67 4.91 -11.38 4.21
N ALA A 68 5.47 -11.89 3.12
CA ALA A 68 5.62 -13.34 2.91
C ALA A 68 6.51 -13.96 4.00
N CYS A 69 7.62 -13.30 4.37
CA CYS A 69 8.47 -13.76 5.46
C CYS A 69 7.71 -13.81 6.80
N SER A 70 6.86 -12.83 7.11
CA SER A 70 6.04 -12.86 8.33
C SER A 70 5.03 -14.01 8.35
N TYR A 71 4.58 -14.46 7.18
CA TYR A 71 3.69 -15.61 7.03
C TYR A 71 4.43 -16.94 7.22
N PHE A 72 5.61 -17.12 6.60
CA PHE A 72 6.35 -18.39 6.65
C PHE A 72 7.18 -18.58 7.92
N TRP A 73 7.64 -17.50 8.56
CA TRP A 73 8.44 -17.52 9.79
C TRP A 73 7.66 -16.99 11.00
N GLN A 74 6.69 -17.76 11.45
CA GLN A 74 5.87 -17.44 12.65
C GLN A 74 6.65 -17.83 13.92
N THR A 75 7.68 -17.07 14.24
CA THR A 75 8.48 -17.22 15.45
C THR A 75 8.16 -16.14 16.47
N SER A 76 8.68 -16.27 17.71
CA SER A 76 8.54 -15.24 18.76
C SER A 76 9.07 -13.85 18.36
N PHE A 77 9.78 -13.73 17.23
CA PHE A 77 10.29 -12.48 16.69
C PHE A 77 9.60 -12.05 15.39
N VAL A 78 8.42 -12.58 15.12
CA VAL A 78 7.65 -12.26 13.89
C VAL A 78 7.38 -10.77 13.73
N TRP A 79 7.29 -10.00 14.82
CA TRP A 79 7.11 -8.56 14.81
C TRP A 79 8.23 -7.81 14.07
N ILE A 80 9.45 -8.39 13.96
CA ILE A 80 10.56 -7.81 13.18
C ILE A 80 10.18 -7.73 11.69
N TRP A 81 9.59 -8.78 11.13
CA TRP A 81 9.12 -8.78 9.74
C TRP A 81 8.04 -7.74 9.49
N TRP A 82 7.16 -7.54 10.47
CA TRP A 82 6.14 -6.50 10.40
C TRP A 82 6.74 -5.10 10.46
N TYR A 83 7.80 -4.87 11.24
CA TYR A 83 8.49 -3.58 11.27
C TYR A 83 9.25 -3.32 9.97
N LEU A 84 9.92 -4.31 9.40
CA LEU A 84 10.54 -4.22 8.08
C LEU A 84 9.51 -3.96 6.99
N PHE A 85 8.36 -4.62 7.08
CA PHE A 85 7.23 -4.33 6.21
C PHE A 85 6.76 -2.87 6.37
N ALA A 86 6.63 -2.32 7.59
CA ALA A 86 6.24 -0.93 7.82
C ALA A 86 7.19 0.06 7.14
N ILE A 87 8.52 -0.19 7.23
CA ILE A 87 9.54 0.66 6.58
C ILE A 87 9.33 0.69 5.06
N THR A 88 9.10 -0.46 4.46
CA THR A 88 9.00 -0.59 3.00
C THR A 88 7.65 -0.15 2.46
N CYS A 89 6.55 -0.47 3.17
CA CYS A 89 5.20 -0.08 2.74
C CYS A 89 4.93 1.43 2.91
N ALA A 90 5.73 2.15 3.69
CA ALA A 90 5.64 3.60 3.80
C ALA A 90 5.78 4.33 2.44
N SER A 91 6.43 3.69 1.47
CA SER A 91 6.56 4.24 0.12
C SER A 91 5.23 4.31 -0.66
N PHE A 92 4.18 3.59 -0.24
CA PHE A 92 2.87 3.65 -0.90
C PHE A 92 2.23 5.05 -0.88
N VAL A 93 2.57 5.88 0.10
CA VAL A 93 2.08 7.27 0.16
C VAL A 93 2.52 8.07 -1.07
N LEU A 94 3.62 7.69 -1.72
CA LEU A 94 4.15 8.37 -2.89
C LEU A 94 3.25 8.19 -4.13
N ALA A 95 2.44 7.14 -4.17
CA ALA A 95 1.53 6.86 -5.27
C ALA A 95 0.56 8.03 -5.51
N GLN A 96 0.04 8.65 -4.45
CA GLN A 96 -0.83 9.82 -4.56
C GLN A 96 -0.11 10.99 -5.26
N SER A 97 1.10 11.29 -4.83
CA SER A 97 1.90 12.37 -5.42
C SER A 97 2.23 12.10 -6.88
N ILE A 98 2.56 10.84 -7.21
CA ILE A 98 2.89 10.43 -8.58
C ILE A 98 1.65 10.56 -9.47
N ILE A 99 0.50 10.07 -9.05
CA ILE A 99 -0.73 10.11 -9.84
C ILE A 99 -1.14 11.56 -10.15
N VAL A 100 -1.04 12.46 -9.17
CA VAL A 100 -1.39 13.87 -9.36
C VAL A 100 -0.53 14.54 -10.44
N LEU A 101 0.73 14.12 -10.61
CA LEU A 101 1.63 14.70 -11.63
C LEU A 101 1.23 14.35 -13.08
N TYR A 102 0.40 13.33 -13.29
CA TYR A 102 -0.09 12.95 -14.62
C TYR A 102 -1.30 13.77 -15.09
N PHE A 103 -1.87 14.60 -14.22
CA PHE A 103 -3.06 15.38 -14.55
C PHE A 103 -2.76 16.89 -14.50
N PRO A 104 -3.49 17.71 -15.29
CA PRO A 104 -3.39 19.18 -15.21
C PRO A 104 -3.64 19.70 -13.79
N LYS A 105 -2.92 20.76 -13.39
CA LYS A 105 -2.94 21.28 -12.01
C LYS A 105 -4.33 21.61 -11.48
N HIS A 106 -5.24 22.08 -12.35
CA HIS A 106 -6.61 22.40 -11.96
C HIS A 106 -7.46 21.18 -11.57
N TYR A 107 -7.04 19.95 -11.94
CA TYR A 107 -7.69 18.70 -11.51
C TYR A 107 -7.07 18.08 -10.26
N SER A 108 -5.94 18.58 -9.75
CA SER A 108 -5.17 17.95 -8.66
C SER A 108 -6.02 17.61 -7.42
N GLY A 109 -6.94 18.48 -7.03
CA GLY A 109 -7.85 18.24 -5.91
C GLY A 109 -8.82 17.09 -6.18
N ARG A 110 -9.40 17.02 -7.38
CA ARG A 110 -10.33 15.94 -7.78
C ARG A 110 -9.61 14.60 -7.86
N VAL A 111 -8.41 14.58 -8.45
CA VAL A 111 -7.57 13.37 -8.55
C VAL A 111 -7.21 12.85 -7.16
N SER A 112 -6.76 13.73 -6.24
CA SER A 112 -6.44 13.35 -4.87
C SER A 112 -7.65 12.79 -4.12
N THR A 113 -8.83 13.40 -4.29
CA THR A 113 -10.06 12.93 -3.65
C THR A 113 -10.47 11.57 -4.19
N THR A 114 -10.43 11.37 -5.51
CA THR A 114 -10.75 10.08 -6.15
C THR A 114 -9.77 8.99 -5.71
N TYR A 115 -8.48 9.30 -5.65
CA TYR A 115 -7.46 8.37 -5.15
C TYR A 115 -7.74 7.95 -3.70
N ASN A 116 -8.00 8.91 -2.80
CA ASN A 116 -8.32 8.63 -1.41
C ASN A 116 -9.60 7.80 -1.27
N LEU A 117 -10.65 8.12 -2.03
CA LEU A 117 -11.89 7.34 -2.04
C LEU A 117 -11.62 5.89 -2.45
N THR A 118 -10.84 5.67 -3.49
CA THR A 118 -10.44 4.33 -3.95
C THR A 118 -9.66 3.58 -2.87
N LEU A 119 -8.74 4.25 -2.15
CA LEU A 119 -8.02 3.65 -1.04
C LEU A 119 -8.95 3.22 0.10
N PHE A 120 -9.90 4.06 0.49
CA PHE A 120 -10.86 3.73 1.56
C PHE A 120 -11.79 2.59 1.16
N ILE A 121 -12.29 2.59 -0.07
CA ILE A 121 -13.11 1.49 -0.59
C ILE A 121 -12.29 0.18 -0.59
N GLY A 122 -11.07 0.22 -1.10
CA GLY A 122 -10.16 -0.93 -1.08
C GLY A 122 -9.86 -1.43 0.32
N ALA A 123 -9.57 -0.51 1.26
CA ALA A 123 -9.32 -0.86 2.65
C ALA A 123 -10.56 -1.51 3.30
N PHE A 124 -11.75 -0.97 3.03
CA PHE A 124 -13.01 -1.54 3.54
C PHE A 124 -13.23 -2.97 2.99
N ILE A 125 -13.11 -3.17 1.68
CA ILE A 125 -13.28 -4.48 1.03
C ILE A 125 -12.32 -5.51 1.62
N VAL A 126 -11.04 -5.13 1.79
CA VAL A 126 -10.03 -6.03 2.35
C VAL A 126 -10.31 -6.35 3.81
N GLN A 127 -10.63 -5.36 4.64
CA GLN A 127 -10.91 -5.57 6.07
C GLN A 127 -12.16 -6.42 6.28
N TRP A 128 -13.23 -6.14 5.53
CA TRP A 128 -14.46 -6.93 5.55
C TRP A 128 -14.22 -8.34 5.03
N GLY A 129 -13.48 -8.48 3.93
CA GLY A 129 -13.15 -9.78 3.35
C GLY A 129 -12.34 -10.68 4.29
N ILE A 130 -11.35 -10.14 5.00
CA ILE A 130 -10.60 -10.87 6.03
C ILE A 130 -11.55 -11.37 7.13
N GLY A 131 -12.42 -10.48 7.66
CA GLY A 131 -13.40 -10.86 8.69
C GLY A 131 -14.32 -11.98 8.21
N HIS A 132 -14.82 -11.89 7.00
CA HIS A 132 -15.71 -12.91 6.43
C HIS A 132 -15.01 -14.27 6.22
N MET A 133 -13.73 -14.26 5.83
CA MET A 133 -12.92 -15.49 5.73
C MET A 133 -12.68 -16.14 7.09
N LEU A 134 -12.44 -15.33 8.13
CA LEU A 134 -12.28 -15.84 9.51
C LEU A 134 -13.56 -16.48 10.00
N ASP A 135 -14.71 -15.81 9.86
CA ASP A 135 -16.01 -16.33 10.26
C ASP A 135 -16.35 -17.63 9.52
N PHE A 136 -16.07 -17.68 8.21
CA PHE A 136 -16.26 -18.89 7.41
C PHE A 136 -15.39 -20.05 7.89
N GLY A 137 -14.09 -19.82 8.12
CA GLY A 137 -13.18 -20.86 8.61
C GLY A 137 -13.62 -21.39 9.98
N ILE A 138 -13.98 -20.52 10.91
CA ILE A 138 -14.48 -20.90 12.24
C ILE A 138 -15.78 -21.70 12.13
N ALA A 139 -16.71 -21.29 11.26
CA ALA A 139 -17.96 -22.02 11.02
C ALA A 139 -17.73 -23.43 10.45
N GLN A 140 -16.63 -23.66 9.72
CA GLN A 140 -16.21 -24.98 9.24
C GLN A 140 -15.43 -25.80 10.30
N GLY A 141 -15.29 -25.29 11.52
CA GLY A 141 -14.56 -25.96 12.60
C GLY A 141 -13.04 -25.82 12.54
N TRP A 142 -12.52 -24.89 11.75
CA TRP A 142 -11.09 -24.63 11.72
C TRP A 142 -10.64 -23.92 13.00
N ASN A 143 -9.38 -24.13 13.38
CA ASN A 143 -8.80 -23.34 14.43
C ASN A 143 -8.55 -21.89 13.94
N LYS A 144 -8.47 -20.95 14.87
CA LYS A 144 -8.28 -19.53 14.53
C LYS A 144 -7.00 -19.28 13.71
N ALA A 145 -5.90 -19.96 14.05
CA ALA A 145 -4.63 -19.79 13.35
C ALA A 145 -4.78 -20.15 11.86
N SER A 146 -5.38 -21.30 11.53
CA SER A 146 -5.60 -21.70 10.14
C SER A 146 -6.55 -20.76 9.38
N ALA A 147 -7.55 -20.18 10.05
CA ALA A 147 -8.45 -19.21 9.45
C ALA A 147 -7.71 -17.90 9.11
N TYR A 148 -6.86 -17.41 10.03
CA TYR A 148 -5.99 -16.24 9.77
C TYR A 148 -4.98 -16.52 8.67
N ASP A 149 -4.35 -17.69 8.66
CA ASP A 149 -3.38 -18.08 7.64
C ASP A 149 -3.99 -18.09 6.24
N LEU A 150 -5.21 -18.63 6.09
CA LEU A 150 -5.91 -18.56 4.81
C LEU A 150 -6.19 -17.12 4.39
N ALA A 151 -6.74 -16.30 5.29
CA ALA A 151 -7.07 -14.92 4.98
C ALA A 151 -5.83 -14.10 4.57
N LEU A 152 -4.71 -14.26 5.29
CA LEU A 152 -3.45 -13.59 4.97
C LEU A 152 -2.85 -14.09 3.66
N ALA A 153 -2.92 -15.41 3.38
CA ALA A 153 -2.44 -15.99 2.13
C ALA A 153 -3.23 -15.48 0.93
N VAL A 154 -4.56 -15.49 1.00
CA VAL A 154 -5.43 -14.97 -0.07
C VAL A 154 -5.14 -13.48 -0.32
N PHE A 155 -4.99 -12.70 0.75
CA PHE A 155 -4.66 -11.29 0.65
C PHE A 155 -3.29 -11.06 -0.01
N LEU A 156 -2.28 -11.85 0.35
CA LEU A 156 -0.95 -11.79 -0.26
C LEU A 156 -1.01 -12.13 -1.76
N VAL A 157 -1.77 -13.15 -2.14
CA VAL A 157 -1.96 -13.53 -3.55
C VAL A 157 -2.61 -12.37 -4.33
N ILE A 158 -3.67 -11.76 -3.80
CA ILE A 158 -4.32 -10.60 -4.44
C ILE A 158 -3.34 -9.44 -4.61
N GLN A 159 -2.50 -9.15 -3.61
CA GLN A 159 -1.47 -8.12 -3.69
C GLN A 159 -0.44 -8.44 -4.80
N ILE A 160 0.05 -9.68 -4.87
CA ILE A 160 1.02 -10.11 -5.89
C ILE A 160 0.40 -9.97 -7.29
N LEU A 161 -0.84 -10.41 -7.49
CA LEU A 161 -1.54 -10.25 -8.77
C LEU A 161 -1.71 -8.78 -9.15
N GLY A 162 -2.10 -7.93 -8.20
CA GLY A 162 -2.18 -6.48 -8.39
C GLY A 162 -0.83 -5.86 -8.73
N PHE A 163 0.24 -6.30 -8.10
CA PHE A 163 1.59 -5.82 -8.37
C PHE A 163 2.09 -6.27 -9.76
N ILE A 164 1.86 -7.51 -10.14
CA ILE A 164 2.16 -8.01 -11.48
C ILE A 164 1.41 -7.19 -12.53
N TRP A 165 0.10 -6.95 -12.30
CA TRP A 165 -0.69 -6.10 -13.17
C TRP A 165 -0.10 -4.68 -13.28
N PHE A 166 0.27 -4.08 -12.17
CA PHE A 166 0.90 -2.76 -12.13
C PHE A 166 2.20 -2.71 -12.96
N LEU A 167 3.01 -3.76 -12.94
CA LEU A 167 4.25 -3.84 -13.73
C LEU A 167 3.99 -4.01 -15.22
N ILE A 168 2.89 -4.66 -15.59
CA ILE A 168 2.56 -5.01 -16.98
C ILE A 168 1.70 -3.91 -17.65
N ALA A 169 0.80 -3.30 -16.87
CA ALA A 169 -0.17 -2.32 -17.35
C ALA A 169 0.42 -1.17 -18.21
N PRO A 170 1.60 -0.59 -17.89
CA PRO A 170 2.18 0.48 -18.70
C PRO A 170 2.53 0.07 -20.15
N ARG A 171 2.65 -1.22 -20.43
CA ARG A 171 2.89 -1.74 -21.79
C ARG A 171 1.64 -1.67 -22.67
N TYR A 172 0.46 -1.78 -22.06
CA TYR A 172 -0.84 -1.77 -22.75
C TYR A 172 -1.52 -0.40 -22.70
N PHE A 173 -1.25 0.34 -21.62
CA PHE A 173 -1.83 1.66 -21.35
C PHE A 173 -0.68 2.63 -21.08
N PRO A 174 -0.02 3.18 -22.12
CA PRO A 174 1.07 4.14 -21.91
C PRO A 174 0.51 5.37 -21.18
N MET A 175 1.14 5.72 -20.06
CA MET A 175 0.78 6.91 -19.30
C MET A 175 1.28 8.14 -20.04
N THR A 176 0.35 8.95 -20.56
CA THR A 176 0.65 10.27 -21.13
C THR A 176 0.51 11.32 -20.03
N VAL A 177 1.54 12.15 -19.89
CA VAL A 177 1.45 13.32 -18.99
C VAL A 177 0.65 14.39 -19.73
N PHE A 178 -0.46 14.82 -19.17
CA PHE A 178 -1.24 15.92 -19.70
C PHE A 178 -0.52 17.23 -19.37
N HIS A 179 -0.02 17.94 -20.39
CA HIS A 179 0.58 19.26 -20.23
C HIS A 179 -0.50 20.36 -20.23
N ASP A 180 -0.32 21.36 -19.38
CA ASP A 180 -1.22 22.53 -19.30
C ASP A 180 -1.14 23.45 -20.55
N ASP A 181 -0.39 23.10 -21.58
CA ASP A 181 -0.05 23.99 -22.70
C ASP A 181 -1.13 24.14 -23.77
N GLU A 182 -2.25 23.40 -23.69
CA GLU A 182 -3.43 23.72 -24.49
C GLU A 182 -4.25 24.81 -23.82
N LYS A 183 -3.84 26.07 -24.01
CA LYS A 183 -4.70 27.22 -23.74
C LYS A 183 -5.93 27.13 -24.62
N PRO A 184 -7.16 27.12 -24.05
CA PRO A 184 -8.40 27.12 -24.83
C PRO A 184 -8.61 28.40 -25.66
N ASP A 185 -7.75 29.40 -25.51
CA ASP A 185 -7.97 30.74 -26.01
C ASP A 185 -7.56 30.98 -27.48
N GLU A 186 -6.79 30.06 -28.09
CA GLU A 186 -6.39 30.25 -29.50
C GLU A 186 -7.35 29.67 -30.54
N LEU A 187 -8.34 28.87 -30.12
CA LEU A 187 -9.29 28.24 -31.06
C LEU A 187 -10.42 29.17 -31.50
N ASN A 188 -10.66 30.27 -30.79
CA ASN A 188 -11.78 31.18 -31.07
C ASN A 188 -11.42 32.43 -31.87
N LEU A 189 -10.14 32.68 -32.20
CA LEU A 189 -9.75 33.88 -32.93
C LEU A 189 -9.60 33.65 -34.46
N ASN A 190 -9.55 32.41 -34.93
CA ASN A 190 -9.39 32.10 -36.38
C ASN A 190 -10.70 31.77 -37.07
N THR A 191 -11.84 31.80 -36.42
CA THR A 191 -13.18 31.57 -37.05
C THR A 191 -14.01 32.85 -37.17
N ALA A 192 -13.44 34.02 -36.86
CA ALA A 192 -14.14 35.34 -36.90
C ALA A 192 -13.55 36.31 -37.92
N ASN A 193 -12.91 35.80 -39.02
CA ASN A 193 -12.57 36.64 -40.19
C ASN A 193 -13.05 35.98 -41.49
#